data_330ee6a683f724b31094587470b338fd
#
_entry.id   330ee6a683f724b31094587470b338fd
#
_cell.length_a   1.000
_cell.length_b   1.000
_cell.length_c   1.000
_cell.angle_alpha   90.00
_cell.angle_beta   90.00
_cell.angle_gamma   90.00
#
_symmetry.space_group_name_H-M   'P 1'
#
loop_
_entity.id
_entity.type
_entity.pdbx_description
1 polymer ?
#
loop_
_entity_poly.entity_id
_entity_poly.type
_entity_poly.pdbx_seq_one_letter_code
_entity_poly.pdbx_strand_id
1 'polypeptide(L)'
;MRWSRRAPLAAIIVAALLAGCGLAGCGNGAAAAPQTAKTASAASTSPPPTRPPSDPPPRATPTSHHAGPPTALPVAPGAGAQPQTRTLPSTDSVAFRHAMTDLWLAVTTGNSRLGLPAFFPLAAYQQLKALYDPATDWHDRLWYDFTLDVGAAHSLVGSGARLVRVIAPEDDAVWVYPDACDNTLGYWHVPGARVVYEQHGQERSFGIASLISWRGVWYVVHLGAVLRDVVAGIVDQPAAGPGVPGPPGGC
;
A
#
# COMPACT_ATOMS: atom_id res chain seq x y z
N MET A 1 55.97 7.62 -16.48
CA MET A 1 55.92 7.83 -15.02
C MET A 1 55.03 6.74 -14.42
N ARG A 2 55.65 5.84 -13.64
CA ARG A 2 54.95 4.73 -12.97
C ARG A 2 54.37 5.21 -11.67
N TRP A 3 53.07 5.03 -11.41
CA TRP A 3 52.48 5.22 -10.08
C TRP A 3 52.00 3.89 -9.54
N SER A 4 52.56 3.63 -8.38
CA SER A 4 52.50 2.41 -7.59
C SER A 4 51.15 2.25 -6.91
N ARG A 5 50.60 1.04 -6.94
CA ARG A 5 49.41 0.59 -6.20
C ARG A 5 49.77 0.43 -4.72
N ARG A 6 48.98 0.96 -3.84
CA ARG A 6 48.91 0.53 -2.44
C ARG A 6 47.42 0.29 -2.06
N ALA A 7 47.12 -0.97 -1.77
CA ALA A 7 45.88 -1.38 -1.14
C ALA A 7 46.02 -1.29 0.41
N PRO A 8 45.02 -0.90 1.16
CA PRO A 8 44.96 -1.16 2.57
C PRO A 8 44.17 -2.44 2.88
N LEU A 9 44.75 -3.29 3.71
CA LEU A 9 44.16 -4.42 4.38
C LEU A 9 43.07 -3.95 5.35
N ALA A 10 41.89 -4.47 5.22
CA ALA A 10 40.83 -4.33 6.23
C ALA A 10 40.88 -5.53 7.17
N ALA A 11 41.04 -5.26 8.45
CA ALA A 11 41.04 -6.23 9.54
C ALA A 11 39.62 -6.76 9.82
N ILE A 12 39.49 -8.07 9.84
CA ILE A 12 38.33 -8.81 10.28
C ILE A 12 38.39 -8.91 11.79
N ILE A 13 37.41 -8.34 12.51
CA ILE A 13 37.22 -8.58 13.94
C ILE A 13 36.04 -9.57 14.06
N VAL A 14 36.37 -10.79 14.43
CA VAL A 14 35.43 -11.81 14.89
C VAL A 14 35.27 -11.63 16.42
N ALA A 15 34.09 -11.29 16.87
CA ALA A 15 33.73 -11.33 18.30
C ALA A 15 32.75 -12.48 18.52
N ALA A 16 33.26 -13.55 19.10
CA ALA A 16 32.46 -14.64 19.69
C ALA A 16 32.15 -14.30 21.14
N LEU A 17 30.90 -14.44 21.56
CA LEU A 17 30.50 -14.45 22.97
C LEU A 17 29.36 -15.46 23.17
N LEU A 18 29.75 -16.53 23.70
CA LEU A 18 29.44 -17.37 24.83
C LEU A 18 28.00 -17.37 25.41
N ALA A 19 27.57 -18.60 25.51
CA ALA A 19 26.41 -19.18 26.14
C ALA A 19 26.17 -18.73 27.60
N GLY A 20 24.91 -18.62 27.97
CA GLY A 20 24.41 -18.56 29.32
C GLY A 20 23.19 -19.46 29.49
N CYS A 21 23.41 -20.67 30.00
CA CYS A 21 22.39 -21.55 30.55
C CYS A 21 21.87 -21.00 31.87
N GLY A 22 20.55 -20.95 32.05
CA GLY A 22 19.89 -20.70 33.35
C GLY A 22 18.69 -21.64 33.51
N LEU A 23 18.84 -22.54 34.47
CA LEU A 23 17.97 -23.63 34.84
C LEU A 23 16.75 -23.20 35.68
N ALA A 24 15.65 -23.89 35.46
CA ALA A 24 14.68 -24.45 36.42
C ALA A 24 13.88 -23.52 37.33
N GLY A 25 12.58 -23.65 37.26
CA GLY A 25 11.60 -23.25 38.26
C GLY A 25 10.30 -24.03 38.09
N CYS A 26 10.22 -25.22 38.65
CA CYS A 26 8.98 -25.97 38.87
C CYS A 26 8.17 -25.32 39.98
N GLY A 27 6.89 -25.06 39.75
CA GLY A 27 5.92 -24.61 40.75
C GLY A 27 4.61 -25.34 40.58
N ASN A 28 4.40 -26.38 41.42
CA ASN A 28 3.13 -27.09 41.65
C ASN A 28 2.13 -26.21 42.41
N GLY A 29 0.85 -26.42 42.22
CA GLY A 29 -0.22 -25.99 43.13
C GLY A 29 -1.51 -25.76 42.38
N ALA A 30 -2.34 -26.57 42.45
CA ALA A 30 -3.34 -27.13 43.35
C ALA A 30 -4.76 -26.92 42.76
N ALA A 31 -5.46 -28.00 42.65
CA ALA A 31 -6.87 -28.14 42.31
C ALA A 31 -7.80 -27.44 43.34
N ALA A 32 -8.86 -26.83 42.89
CA ALA A 32 -10.01 -26.51 43.76
C ALA A 32 -11.29 -26.99 43.08
N ALA A 33 -12.08 -27.70 43.88
CA ALA A 33 -13.25 -28.47 43.62
C ALA A 33 -14.53 -27.64 43.37
N PRO A 34 -15.64 -28.27 42.95
CA PRO A 34 -16.84 -27.61 42.45
C PRO A 34 -17.76 -27.16 43.60
N GLN A 35 -18.39 -26.03 43.45
CA GLN A 35 -19.47 -25.60 44.34
C GLN A 35 -20.85 -25.83 43.71
N THR A 36 -21.64 -26.49 44.48
CA THR A 36 -22.97 -26.96 44.33
C THR A 36 -24.02 -25.87 44.06
N ALA A 37 -24.96 -26.22 43.21
CA ALA A 37 -26.20 -25.53 42.89
C ALA A 37 -27.07 -25.31 44.16
N LYS A 38 -27.67 -24.13 44.25
CA LYS A 38 -28.78 -23.89 45.18
C LYS A 38 -30.02 -23.46 44.39
N THR A 39 -30.95 -24.39 44.37
CA THR A 39 -32.31 -24.24 43.85
C THR A 39 -33.09 -23.21 44.64
N ALA A 40 -33.66 -22.21 43.99
CA ALA A 40 -34.67 -21.33 44.58
C ALA A 40 -35.96 -21.43 43.75
N SER A 41 -36.98 -21.70 44.47
CA SER A 41 -38.36 -22.04 44.12
C SER A 41 -39.10 -20.92 43.41
N ALA A 42 -39.97 -21.32 42.51
CA ALA A 42 -40.85 -20.53 41.69
C ALA A 42 -41.93 -19.80 42.53
N ALA A 43 -42.17 -18.54 42.23
CA ALA A 43 -43.40 -17.85 42.54
C ALA A 43 -44.13 -17.54 41.23
N SER A 44 -45.28 -18.17 41.09
CA SER A 44 -46.22 -18.01 39.97
C SER A 44 -46.95 -16.69 40.15
N THR A 45 -46.77 -15.74 39.24
CA THR A 45 -47.65 -14.54 39.11
C THR A 45 -48.28 -14.53 37.74
N SER A 46 -49.58 -14.57 37.68
CA SER A 46 -50.41 -14.52 36.46
C SER A 46 -50.22 -13.20 35.72
N PRO A 47 -50.20 -13.20 34.39
CA PRO A 47 -50.08 -11.99 33.61
C PRO A 47 -51.43 -11.24 33.45
N PRO A 48 -51.38 -9.88 33.34
CA PRO A 48 -52.54 -9.06 33.02
C PRO A 48 -52.91 -9.20 31.52
N PRO A 49 -54.16 -8.86 31.14
CA PRO A 49 -54.69 -9.11 29.81
C PRO A 49 -54.01 -8.27 28.75
N THR A 50 -53.63 -8.96 27.67
CA THR A 50 -52.98 -8.44 26.48
C THR A 50 -53.92 -7.55 25.68
N ARG A 51 -53.49 -6.32 25.41
CA ARG A 51 -54.05 -5.40 24.43
C ARG A 51 -53.69 -5.90 23.02
N PRO A 52 -54.62 -5.86 22.04
CA PRO A 52 -54.27 -6.27 20.67
C PRO A 52 -53.21 -5.35 20.06
N PRO A 53 -52.28 -5.91 19.26
CA PRO A 53 -51.23 -5.11 18.63
C PRO A 53 -51.82 -4.17 17.58
N SER A 54 -51.47 -2.89 17.69
CA SER A 54 -51.69 -1.92 16.63
C SER A 54 -50.72 -2.24 15.46
N ASP A 55 -51.27 -2.22 14.25
CA ASP A 55 -50.47 -2.43 13.04
C ASP A 55 -49.30 -1.47 12.98
N PRO A 56 -48.07 -1.97 12.64
CA PRO A 56 -46.93 -1.10 12.45
C PRO A 56 -47.14 -0.22 11.20
N PRO A 57 -46.67 1.02 11.21
CA PRO A 57 -46.70 1.88 10.03
C PRO A 57 -45.91 1.25 8.88
N PRO A 58 -46.32 1.49 7.61
CA PRO A 58 -45.67 0.91 6.45
C PRO A 58 -44.18 1.29 6.46
N ARG A 59 -43.35 0.26 6.48
CA ARG A 59 -41.89 0.37 6.44
C ARG A 59 -41.50 0.98 5.09
N ALA A 60 -40.95 2.20 5.13
CA ALA A 60 -40.37 2.81 3.97
C ALA A 60 -39.29 1.87 3.40
N THR A 61 -39.47 1.41 2.17
CA THR A 61 -38.49 0.62 1.45
C THR A 61 -37.26 1.49 1.25
N PRO A 62 -36.06 1.08 1.72
CA PRO A 62 -34.85 1.83 1.39
C PRO A 62 -34.65 1.73 -0.12
N THR A 63 -34.72 2.88 -0.79
CA THR A 63 -34.30 2.98 -2.19
C THR A 63 -32.82 2.69 -2.22
N SER A 64 -32.45 1.47 -2.58
CA SER A 64 -31.05 1.11 -2.87
C SER A 64 -30.61 1.94 -4.07
N HIS A 65 -29.92 3.03 -3.80
CA HIS A 65 -29.08 3.65 -4.82
C HIS A 65 -27.97 2.65 -5.12
N HIS A 66 -28.16 1.83 -6.13
CA HIS A 66 -27.07 1.10 -6.77
C HIS A 66 -26.14 2.18 -7.30
N ALA A 67 -25.05 2.45 -6.56
CA ALA A 67 -23.90 3.13 -7.13
C ALA A 67 -23.45 2.24 -8.30
N GLY A 68 -23.48 2.78 -9.51
CA GLY A 68 -22.94 2.09 -10.68
C GLY A 68 -21.49 1.64 -10.42
N PRO A 69 -20.96 0.69 -11.19
CA PRO A 69 -19.58 0.27 -11.04
C PRO A 69 -18.67 1.51 -11.09
N PRO A 70 -17.68 1.58 -10.19
CA PRO A 70 -16.76 2.71 -10.17
C PRO A 70 -16.06 2.81 -11.53
N THR A 71 -16.02 4.01 -12.08
CA THR A 71 -15.41 4.30 -13.38
C THR A 71 -14.12 5.07 -13.16
N ALA A 72 -13.04 4.63 -13.81
CA ALA A 72 -11.77 5.35 -13.80
C ALA A 72 -11.96 6.78 -14.35
N LEU A 73 -11.32 7.75 -13.70
CA LEU A 73 -11.42 9.15 -14.11
C LEU A 73 -10.60 9.39 -15.38
N PRO A 74 -11.09 10.22 -16.32
CA PRO A 74 -10.31 10.56 -17.49
C PRO A 74 -9.07 11.36 -17.10
N VAL A 75 -7.92 10.98 -17.66
CA VAL A 75 -6.65 11.73 -17.47
C VAL A 75 -6.81 13.11 -18.10
N ALA A 76 -6.33 14.15 -17.41
CA ALA A 76 -6.39 15.52 -17.93
C ALA A 76 -5.69 15.62 -19.28
N PRO A 77 -6.29 16.32 -20.27
CA PRO A 77 -5.65 16.54 -21.58
C PRO A 77 -4.27 17.18 -21.38
N GLY A 78 -3.24 16.61 -22.04
CA GLY A 78 -1.86 17.10 -21.93
C GLY A 78 -1.05 16.55 -20.74
N ALA A 79 -1.63 15.75 -19.86
CA ALA A 79 -0.86 15.05 -18.83
C ALA A 79 0.13 14.07 -19.50
N GLY A 80 1.41 14.14 -19.11
CA GLY A 80 2.48 13.31 -19.70
C GLY A 80 2.92 13.72 -21.11
N ALA A 81 2.46 14.85 -21.64
CA ALA A 81 2.84 15.37 -22.96
C ALA A 81 4.06 16.31 -22.95
N GLN A 82 4.52 16.71 -21.77
CA GLN A 82 5.67 17.63 -21.65
C GLN A 82 6.99 16.94 -22.03
N PRO A 83 8.04 17.70 -22.40
CA PRO A 83 9.38 17.15 -22.51
C PRO A 83 9.82 16.53 -21.18
N GLN A 84 10.63 15.46 -21.22
CA GLN A 84 11.28 14.95 -20.02
C GLN A 84 12.38 15.95 -19.58
N THR A 85 12.18 16.53 -18.41
CA THR A 85 13.09 17.55 -17.84
C THR A 85 13.34 17.29 -16.36
N ARG A 86 14.22 18.10 -15.75
CA ARG A 86 14.43 18.08 -14.30
C ARG A 86 13.41 18.93 -13.51
N THR A 87 12.35 19.40 -14.14
CA THR A 87 11.27 20.05 -13.40
C THR A 87 10.54 19.00 -12.56
N LEU A 88 10.50 19.22 -11.24
CA LEU A 88 9.78 18.35 -10.32
C LEU A 88 8.27 18.55 -10.53
N PRO A 89 7.50 17.51 -10.88
CA PRO A 89 6.05 17.64 -10.96
C PRO A 89 5.44 17.81 -9.57
N SER A 90 4.41 18.66 -9.44
CA SER A 90 3.72 18.82 -8.17
C SER A 90 2.78 17.66 -7.87
N THR A 91 2.80 17.17 -6.63
CA THR A 91 1.84 16.20 -6.08
C THR A 91 0.46 16.84 -5.79
N ASP A 92 0.36 18.17 -5.83
CA ASP A 92 -0.91 18.90 -5.79
C ASP A 92 -1.57 19.03 -7.17
N SER A 93 -0.96 18.50 -8.23
CA SER A 93 -1.50 18.60 -9.59
C SER A 93 -2.81 17.80 -9.75
N VAL A 94 -3.67 18.26 -10.67
CA VAL A 94 -4.89 17.53 -11.03
C VAL A 94 -4.55 16.12 -11.55
N ALA A 95 -3.47 16.00 -12.33
CA ALA A 95 -3.02 14.73 -12.87
C ALA A 95 -2.64 13.74 -11.77
N PHE A 96 -1.92 14.19 -10.74
CA PHE A 96 -1.58 13.33 -9.59
C PHE A 96 -2.82 12.86 -8.83
N ARG A 97 -3.75 13.77 -8.52
CA ARG A 97 -4.99 13.40 -7.82
C ARG A 97 -5.83 12.38 -8.59
N HIS A 98 -5.92 12.53 -9.93
CA HIS A 98 -6.61 11.56 -10.76
C HIS A 98 -5.92 10.19 -10.73
N ALA A 99 -4.59 10.16 -10.93
CA ALA A 99 -3.82 8.93 -10.86
C ALA A 99 -4.00 8.20 -9.53
N MET A 100 -3.96 8.93 -8.40
CA MET A 100 -4.16 8.33 -7.08
C MET A 100 -5.61 7.87 -6.84
N THR A 101 -6.58 8.52 -7.46
CA THR A 101 -7.98 8.06 -7.46
C THR A 101 -8.13 6.75 -8.25
N ASP A 102 -7.49 6.63 -9.41
CA ASP A 102 -7.50 5.41 -10.22
C ASP A 102 -6.78 4.26 -9.52
N LEU A 103 -5.64 4.54 -8.87
CA LEU A 103 -4.97 3.56 -8.00
C LEU A 103 -5.90 3.08 -6.88
N TRP A 104 -6.56 4.01 -6.18
CA TRP A 104 -7.50 3.69 -5.12
C TRP A 104 -8.68 2.84 -5.62
N LEU A 105 -9.18 3.15 -6.81
CA LEU A 105 -10.23 2.38 -7.45
C LEU A 105 -9.77 0.95 -7.75
N ALA A 106 -8.54 0.78 -8.26
CA ALA A 106 -7.97 -0.54 -8.47
C ALA A 106 -7.86 -1.34 -7.16
N VAL A 107 -7.40 -0.69 -6.09
CA VAL A 107 -7.28 -1.32 -4.76
C VAL A 107 -8.66 -1.69 -4.21
N THR A 108 -9.63 -0.80 -4.20
CA THR A 108 -10.95 -1.08 -3.61
C THR A 108 -11.77 -2.11 -4.38
N THR A 109 -11.51 -2.27 -5.66
CA THR A 109 -12.19 -3.27 -6.51
C THR A 109 -11.40 -4.57 -6.70
N GLY A 110 -10.10 -4.59 -6.35
CA GLY A 110 -9.20 -5.69 -6.66
C GLY A 110 -8.89 -5.83 -8.16
N ASN A 111 -9.24 -4.82 -8.97
CA ASN A 111 -9.04 -4.83 -10.41
C ASN A 111 -7.86 -3.92 -10.80
N SER A 112 -6.67 -4.52 -10.95
CA SER A 112 -5.44 -3.80 -11.31
C SER A 112 -5.54 -2.98 -12.60
N ARG A 113 -6.40 -3.38 -13.56
CA ARG A 113 -6.58 -2.66 -14.83
C ARG A 113 -7.13 -1.24 -14.64
N LEU A 114 -7.90 -1.00 -13.58
CA LEU A 114 -8.38 0.34 -13.26
C LEU A 114 -7.26 1.27 -12.78
N GLY A 115 -6.15 0.71 -12.32
CA GLY A 115 -4.96 1.45 -11.92
C GLY A 115 -3.98 1.75 -13.06
N LEU A 116 -4.23 1.28 -14.29
CA LEU A 116 -3.35 1.54 -15.44
C LEU A 116 -3.04 3.03 -15.67
N PRO A 117 -3.97 3.99 -15.50
CA PRO A 117 -3.65 5.40 -15.66
C PRO A 117 -2.66 5.93 -14.61
N ALA A 118 -2.61 5.30 -13.44
CA ALA A 118 -1.65 5.62 -12.36
C ALA A 118 -0.33 4.87 -12.51
N PHE A 119 -0.30 3.77 -13.24
CA PHE A 119 0.86 2.91 -13.37
C PHE A 119 1.78 3.39 -14.50
N PHE A 120 3.10 3.15 -14.36
CA PHE A 120 4.09 3.63 -15.32
C PHE A 120 3.90 2.99 -16.69
N PRO A 121 3.62 3.81 -17.75
CA PRO A 121 3.22 3.27 -19.05
C PRO A 121 4.33 2.48 -19.75
N LEU A 122 3.97 1.38 -20.44
CA LEU A 122 4.90 0.59 -21.24
C LEU A 122 5.72 1.43 -22.23
N ALA A 123 5.07 2.34 -22.96
CA ALA A 123 5.77 3.19 -23.92
C ALA A 123 6.79 4.13 -23.27
N ALA A 124 6.55 4.58 -22.04
CA ALA A 124 7.51 5.34 -21.25
C ALA A 124 8.64 4.45 -20.74
N TYR A 125 8.31 3.25 -20.27
CA TYR A 125 9.28 2.27 -19.80
C TYR A 125 10.29 1.88 -20.89
N GLN A 126 9.82 1.63 -22.10
CA GLN A 126 10.67 1.32 -23.26
C GLN A 126 11.63 2.47 -23.65
N GLN A 127 11.22 3.72 -23.40
CA GLN A 127 12.08 4.89 -23.64
C GLN A 127 13.07 5.12 -22.50
N LEU A 128 12.70 4.73 -21.29
CA LEU A 128 13.49 4.98 -20.08
C LEU A 128 14.56 3.92 -19.85
N LYS A 129 14.25 2.65 -20.08
CA LYS A 129 15.10 1.52 -19.69
C LYS A 129 16.07 1.07 -20.79
N ALA A 130 17.35 0.95 -20.44
CA ALA A 130 18.41 0.39 -21.27
C ALA A 130 18.50 -1.14 -21.14
N LEU A 131 17.37 -1.83 -21.17
CA LEU A 131 17.28 -3.29 -21.11
C LEU A 131 17.24 -3.87 -22.52
N TYR A 132 17.66 -5.15 -22.66
CA TYR A 132 17.58 -5.86 -23.93
C TYR A 132 16.11 -5.98 -24.42
N ASP A 133 15.20 -6.31 -23.53
CA ASP A 133 13.76 -6.41 -23.82
C ASP A 133 12.94 -5.74 -22.70
N PRO A 134 12.80 -4.40 -22.74
CA PRO A 134 12.07 -3.69 -21.72
C PRO A 134 10.55 -3.97 -21.78
N ALA A 135 10.03 -4.44 -22.93
CA ALA A 135 8.60 -4.76 -23.00
C ALA A 135 8.28 -6.03 -22.22
N THR A 136 9.05 -7.08 -22.39
CA THR A 136 8.93 -8.31 -21.62
C THR A 136 9.14 -8.06 -20.13
N ASP A 137 10.16 -7.30 -19.74
CA ASP A 137 10.40 -6.97 -18.33
C ASP A 137 9.23 -6.16 -17.73
N TRP A 138 8.63 -5.23 -18.50
CA TRP A 138 7.46 -4.48 -18.05
C TRP A 138 6.28 -5.41 -17.79
N HIS A 139 5.99 -6.38 -18.67
CA HIS A 139 4.88 -7.30 -18.53
C HIS A 139 5.09 -8.34 -17.43
N ASP A 140 6.25 -9.01 -17.45
CA ASP A 140 6.48 -10.23 -16.67
C ASP A 140 6.97 -9.93 -15.24
N ARG A 141 7.47 -8.73 -15.00
CA ARG A 141 7.88 -8.29 -13.67
C ARG A 141 7.02 -7.12 -13.20
N LEU A 142 7.12 -5.95 -13.84
CA LEU A 142 6.60 -4.72 -13.30
C LEU A 142 5.06 -4.73 -13.17
N TRP A 143 4.37 -5.05 -14.26
CA TRP A 143 2.91 -5.15 -14.28
C TRP A 143 2.39 -6.36 -13.51
N TYR A 144 3.10 -7.47 -13.59
CA TYR A 144 2.75 -8.67 -12.84
C TYR A 144 2.80 -8.41 -11.34
N ASP A 145 3.89 -7.84 -10.84
CA ASP A 145 4.06 -7.47 -9.43
C ASP A 145 2.97 -6.48 -8.98
N PHE A 146 2.71 -5.43 -9.78
CA PHE A 146 1.64 -4.47 -9.48
C PHE A 146 0.28 -5.15 -9.35
N THR A 147 -0.01 -6.13 -10.21
CA THR A 147 -1.28 -6.87 -10.16
C THR A 147 -1.41 -7.67 -8.86
N LEU A 148 -0.35 -8.33 -8.43
CA LEU A 148 -0.31 -9.06 -7.15
C LEU A 148 -0.47 -8.10 -5.97
N ASP A 149 0.22 -6.96 -5.99
CA ASP A 149 0.20 -5.96 -4.91
C ASP A 149 -1.18 -5.30 -4.77
N VAL A 150 -1.86 -5.02 -5.89
CA VAL A 150 -3.25 -4.54 -5.86
C VAL A 150 -4.17 -5.57 -5.20
N GLY A 151 -3.99 -6.86 -5.49
CA GLY A 151 -4.76 -7.93 -4.84
C GLY A 151 -4.50 -8.00 -3.33
N ALA A 152 -3.25 -7.86 -2.91
CA ALA A 152 -2.87 -7.82 -1.49
C ALA A 152 -3.44 -6.58 -0.79
N ALA A 153 -3.33 -5.40 -1.40
CA ALA A 153 -3.89 -4.15 -0.88
C ALA A 153 -5.43 -4.21 -0.80
N HIS A 154 -6.09 -4.82 -1.80
CA HIS A 154 -7.53 -5.07 -1.76
C HIS A 154 -7.94 -5.89 -0.55
N SER A 155 -7.21 -6.96 -0.27
CA SER A 155 -7.46 -7.82 0.89
C SER A 155 -7.25 -7.09 2.23
N LEU A 156 -6.28 -6.18 2.29
CA LEU A 156 -6.01 -5.35 3.48
C LEU A 156 -7.10 -4.30 3.71
N VAL A 157 -7.48 -3.58 2.64
CA VAL A 157 -8.38 -2.43 2.73
C VAL A 157 -9.82 -2.87 3.02
N GLY A 158 -10.27 -3.98 2.41
CA GLY A 158 -11.62 -4.47 2.58
C GLY A 158 -12.70 -3.54 2.02
N SER A 159 -13.95 -3.85 2.34
CA SER A 159 -15.11 -3.09 1.86
C SER A 159 -15.39 -1.84 2.71
N GLY A 160 -15.91 -0.79 2.05
CA GLY A 160 -16.38 0.43 2.73
C GLY A 160 -15.28 1.40 3.14
N ALA A 161 -14.03 1.14 2.78
CA ALA A 161 -12.94 2.07 3.00
C ALA A 161 -13.03 3.27 2.04
N ARG A 162 -12.57 4.43 2.50
CA ARG A 162 -12.59 5.69 1.76
C ARG A 162 -11.19 6.33 1.72
N LEU A 163 -10.72 6.67 0.53
CA LEU A 163 -9.47 7.43 0.39
C LEU A 163 -9.61 8.78 1.10
N VAL A 164 -8.64 9.10 1.94
CA VAL A 164 -8.53 10.40 2.60
C VAL A 164 -7.56 11.30 1.84
N ARG A 165 -6.33 10.83 1.63
CA ARG A 165 -5.27 11.55 0.91
C ARG A 165 -4.14 10.61 0.51
N VAL A 166 -3.27 11.08 -0.36
CA VAL A 166 -1.95 10.48 -0.61
C VAL A 166 -0.88 11.49 -0.16
N ILE A 167 0.06 11.02 0.64
CA ILE A 167 1.21 11.81 1.11
C ILE A 167 2.41 11.36 0.28
N ALA A 168 2.87 12.23 -0.62
CA ALA A 168 4.08 12.01 -1.39
C ALA A 168 5.04 13.17 -1.06
N PRO A 169 6.11 12.93 -0.29
CA PRO A 169 6.99 13.98 0.20
C PRO A 169 7.88 14.48 -0.96
N GLU A 170 7.54 15.62 -1.56
CA GLU A 170 8.33 16.24 -2.63
C GLU A 170 9.73 16.62 -2.17
N ASP A 171 9.89 16.98 -0.88
CA ASP A 171 11.19 17.31 -0.29
C ASP A 171 12.14 16.11 -0.23
N ASP A 172 11.63 14.89 -0.25
CA ASP A 172 12.40 13.65 -0.29
C ASP A 172 12.63 13.14 -1.72
N ALA A 173 12.18 13.88 -2.72
CA ALA A 173 12.38 13.51 -4.12
C ALA A 173 13.86 13.55 -4.50
N VAL A 174 14.36 12.48 -5.07
CA VAL A 174 15.75 12.34 -5.54
C VAL A 174 15.77 12.25 -7.06
N TRP A 175 16.66 13.03 -7.68
CA TRP A 175 16.91 12.90 -9.12
C TRP A 175 17.78 11.68 -9.40
N VAL A 176 17.22 10.70 -10.06
CA VAL A 176 17.96 9.57 -10.62
C VAL A 176 18.54 9.98 -11.97
N TYR A 177 19.86 9.91 -12.09
CA TYR A 177 20.55 10.34 -13.30
C TYR A 177 20.45 9.31 -14.43
N PRO A 178 20.61 9.73 -15.70
CA PRO A 178 20.90 8.80 -16.78
C PRO A 178 22.06 7.88 -16.41
N ASP A 179 22.07 6.68 -16.94
CA ASP A 179 23.04 5.59 -16.68
C ASP A 179 22.99 4.99 -15.26
N ALA A 180 22.19 5.56 -14.36
CA ALA A 180 21.86 4.91 -13.09
C ALA A 180 20.68 3.95 -13.28
N CYS A 181 20.71 2.78 -12.62
CA CYS A 181 19.61 1.80 -12.61
C CYS A 181 19.16 1.35 -14.00
N ASP A 182 20.07 1.19 -14.95
CA ASP A 182 19.81 0.85 -16.35
C ASP A 182 18.83 1.83 -17.04
N ASN A 183 18.94 3.13 -16.74
CA ASN A 183 18.12 4.16 -17.36
C ASN A 183 18.89 4.95 -18.41
N THR A 184 18.23 5.25 -19.53
CA THR A 184 18.76 6.13 -20.59
C THR A 184 18.48 7.61 -20.30
N LEU A 185 17.47 7.89 -19.50
CA LEU A 185 17.02 9.25 -19.15
C LEU A 185 16.88 9.38 -17.63
N GLY A 186 17.06 10.60 -17.12
CA GLY A 186 16.84 10.87 -15.71
C GLY A 186 15.36 11.10 -15.38
N TYR A 187 15.03 10.90 -14.12
CA TYR A 187 13.69 11.15 -13.56
C TYR A 187 13.77 11.46 -12.07
N TRP A 188 12.73 12.09 -11.53
CA TRP A 188 12.54 12.20 -10.08
C TRP A 188 11.94 10.92 -9.53
N HIS A 189 12.42 10.49 -8.37
CA HIS A 189 11.95 9.35 -7.62
C HIS A 189 11.51 9.80 -6.22
N VAL A 190 10.33 9.39 -5.79
CA VAL A 190 9.83 9.53 -4.41
C VAL A 190 9.56 8.14 -3.87
N PRO A 191 10.35 7.66 -2.89
CA PRO A 191 10.12 6.39 -2.24
C PRO A 191 9.10 6.52 -1.11
N GLY A 192 8.38 5.44 -0.82
CA GLY A 192 7.58 5.29 0.39
C GLY A 192 6.48 6.33 0.57
N ALA A 193 5.85 6.82 -0.52
CA ALA A 193 4.65 7.63 -0.43
C ALA A 193 3.54 6.85 0.31
N ARG A 194 2.57 7.56 0.95
CA ARG A 194 1.55 6.93 1.79
C ARG A 194 0.15 7.12 1.23
N VAL A 195 -0.58 6.05 1.03
CA VAL A 195 -2.03 6.07 0.79
C VAL A 195 -2.72 6.04 2.14
N VAL A 196 -3.38 7.13 2.51
CA VAL A 196 -4.13 7.25 3.77
C VAL A 196 -5.62 7.09 3.48
N TYR A 197 -6.25 6.18 4.18
CA TYR A 197 -7.66 5.88 4.03
C TYR A 197 -8.36 5.73 5.38
N GLU A 198 -9.67 5.90 5.38
CA GLU A 198 -10.52 5.66 6.54
C GLU A 198 -11.27 4.35 6.37
N GLN A 199 -11.29 3.54 7.42
CA GLN A 199 -12.06 2.32 7.51
C GLN A 199 -12.64 2.17 8.90
N HIS A 200 -13.96 1.98 9.02
CA HIS A 200 -14.68 1.89 10.29
C HIS A 200 -14.39 3.06 11.24
N GLY A 201 -14.31 4.29 10.70
CA GLY A 201 -14.03 5.50 11.46
C GLY A 201 -12.59 5.66 11.95
N GLN A 202 -11.66 4.84 11.45
CA GLN A 202 -10.24 4.91 11.81
C GLN A 202 -9.38 5.18 10.58
N GLU A 203 -8.44 6.13 10.69
CA GLU A 203 -7.39 6.31 9.70
C GLU A 203 -6.43 5.12 9.71
N ARG A 204 -6.08 4.67 8.52
CA ARG A 204 -5.08 3.65 8.24
C ARG A 204 -4.28 4.06 7.02
N SER A 205 -3.16 3.40 6.79
CA SER A 205 -2.37 3.68 5.60
C SER A 205 -1.57 2.47 5.14
N PHE A 206 -1.14 2.53 3.89
CA PHE A 206 -0.09 1.67 3.33
C PHE A 206 0.81 2.50 2.41
N GLY A 207 2.00 1.98 2.12
CA GLY A 207 2.99 2.64 1.28
C GLY A 207 2.75 2.44 -0.21
N ILE A 208 3.27 3.37 -1.01
CA ILE A 208 3.61 3.18 -2.41
C ILE A 208 5.13 3.15 -2.44
N ALA A 209 5.73 1.99 -2.70
CA ALA A 209 7.17 1.82 -2.56
C ALA A 209 7.98 2.71 -3.51
N SER A 210 7.44 3.00 -4.72
CA SER A 210 8.14 3.84 -5.69
C SER A 210 7.18 4.62 -6.57
N LEU A 211 7.32 5.95 -6.54
CA LEU A 211 6.76 6.88 -7.51
C LEU A 211 7.91 7.45 -8.37
N ILE A 212 7.72 7.53 -9.68
CA ILE A 212 8.67 8.24 -10.57
C ILE A 212 7.96 9.28 -11.42
N SER A 213 8.71 10.31 -11.82
CA SER A 213 8.22 11.34 -12.72
C SER A 213 8.46 10.94 -14.18
N TRP A 214 7.48 11.22 -15.04
CA TRP A 214 7.64 11.13 -16.48
C TRP A 214 6.86 12.24 -17.17
N ARG A 215 7.57 13.08 -17.90
CA ARG A 215 6.98 14.16 -18.72
C ARG A 215 5.98 15.03 -17.94
N GLY A 216 6.37 15.46 -16.72
CA GLY A 216 5.57 16.33 -15.88
C GLY A 216 4.48 15.64 -15.06
N VAL A 217 4.44 14.32 -15.02
CA VAL A 217 3.44 13.53 -14.26
C VAL A 217 4.14 12.50 -13.37
N TRP A 218 3.55 12.21 -12.23
CA TRP A 218 3.95 11.12 -11.35
C TRP A 218 3.23 9.81 -11.70
N TYR A 219 3.98 8.72 -11.64
CA TYR A 219 3.47 7.36 -11.85
C TYR A 219 3.94 6.42 -10.77
N VAL A 220 3.10 5.45 -10.41
CA VAL A 220 3.48 4.30 -9.58
C VAL A 220 4.30 3.34 -10.43
N VAL A 221 5.48 2.96 -9.95
CA VAL A 221 6.30 1.90 -10.54
C VAL A 221 6.21 0.64 -9.69
N HIS A 222 6.34 0.78 -8.37
CA HIS A 222 6.16 -0.30 -7.43
C HIS A 222 5.14 0.11 -6.35
N LEU A 223 4.04 -0.63 -6.24
CA LEU A 223 3.06 -0.43 -5.18
C LEU A 223 3.56 -1.10 -3.89
N GLY A 224 3.94 -2.36 -3.97
CA GLY A 224 4.56 -3.10 -2.86
C GLY A 224 6.08 -3.04 -2.88
N ALA A 225 6.72 -3.80 -2.00
CA ALA A 225 8.18 -3.86 -1.89
C ALA A 225 8.83 -4.27 -3.21
N VAL A 226 9.94 -3.60 -3.55
CA VAL A 226 10.69 -3.86 -4.80
C VAL A 226 11.41 -5.21 -4.73
N LEU A 227 12.04 -5.49 -3.57
CA LEU A 227 12.69 -6.78 -3.32
C LEU A 227 11.69 -7.70 -2.63
N ARG A 228 11.49 -8.88 -3.21
CA ARG A 228 10.57 -9.89 -2.68
C ARG A 228 11.17 -11.29 -2.82
N ASP A 229 11.10 -12.06 -1.75
CA ASP A 229 11.65 -13.43 -1.69
C ASP A 229 10.71 -14.47 -2.30
N VAL A 230 9.44 -14.11 -2.49
CA VAL A 230 8.39 -14.98 -2.99
C VAL A 230 7.54 -14.28 -4.04
N VAL A 231 6.96 -15.06 -4.93
CA VAL A 231 5.97 -14.59 -5.91
C VAL A 231 4.62 -14.40 -5.21
N ALA A 232 4.47 -13.26 -4.53
CA ALA A 232 3.24 -12.90 -3.82
C ALA A 232 3.05 -11.38 -3.85
N GLY A 233 1.80 -10.93 -3.73
CA GLY A 233 1.50 -9.52 -3.53
C GLY A 233 1.94 -9.06 -2.14
N ILE A 234 2.57 -7.91 -2.10
CA ILE A 234 3.09 -7.30 -0.87
C ILE A 234 2.43 -5.94 -0.69
N VAL A 235 1.90 -5.68 0.50
CA VAL A 235 1.49 -4.33 0.88
C VAL A 235 2.67 -3.68 1.59
N ASP A 236 3.14 -2.57 1.04
CA ASP A 236 4.26 -1.84 1.63
C ASP A 236 3.84 -1.17 2.95
N GLN A 237 4.56 -1.48 4.02
CA GLN A 237 4.47 -0.85 5.34
C GLN A 237 3.04 -0.47 5.80
N PRO A 238 2.09 -1.40 5.92
CA PRO A 238 0.75 -1.09 6.41
C PRO A 238 0.81 -0.57 7.85
N ALA A 239 0.05 0.49 8.15
CA ALA A 239 0.08 1.13 9.47
C ALA A 239 -1.30 1.58 9.94
N ALA A 240 -1.47 1.68 11.26
CA ALA A 240 -2.53 2.47 11.89
C ALA A 240 -2.20 3.96 11.73
N GLY A 241 -3.22 4.77 11.45
CA GLY A 241 -3.04 6.20 11.17
C GLY A 241 -2.33 6.47 9.83
N PRO A 242 -1.79 7.68 9.63
CA PRO A 242 -1.24 8.12 8.35
C PRO A 242 0.08 7.42 7.98
N GLY A 243 0.75 6.77 8.95
CA GLY A 243 2.09 6.25 8.74
C GLY A 243 3.13 7.35 8.53
N VAL A 244 4.35 6.93 8.26
CA VAL A 244 5.46 7.83 7.96
C VAL A 244 5.92 7.54 6.53
N PRO A 245 6.09 8.55 5.66
CA PRO A 245 6.73 8.36 4.36
C PRO A 245 8.12 7.72 4.51
N GLY A 246 8.53 7.00 3.50
CA GLY A 246 9.85 6.36 3.50
C GLY A 246 10.99 7.39 3.48
N PRO A 247 12.21 6.96 3.84
CA PRO A 247 13.38 7.84 3.76
C PRO A 247 13.69 8.17 2.31
N PRO A 248 14.39 9.31 2.06
CA PRO A 248 14.91 9.62 0.73
C PRO A 248 15.74 8.45 0.18
N GLY A 249 15.58 8.17 -1.10
CA GLY A 249 16.30 7.09 -1.76
C GLY A 249 16.21 7.16 -3.27
N GLY A 250 17.25 6.66 -3.91
CA GLY A 250 17.29 6.47 -5.35
C GLY A 250 17.00 5.01 -5.75
N CYS A 251 17.68 4.54 -6.72
CA CYS A 251 17.69 3.10 -7.04
C CYS A 251 18.80 2.33 -6.33
#